data_9bc931f6dea4d8424bc4bee73e4b8797
#
_entry.id   9bc931f6dea4d8424bc4bee73e4b8797
#
_cell.length_a   1.000
_cell.length_b   1.000
_cell.length_c   1.000
_cell.angle_alpha   90.00
_cell.angle_beta   90.00
_cell.angle_gamma   90.00
#
_symmetry.space_group_name_H-M   'P 1'
#
loop_
_entity.id
_entity.type
_entity.pdbx_description
1 polymer ?
#
loop_
_entity_poly.entity_id
_entity_poly.type
_entity_poly.pdbx_seq_one_letter_code
_entity_poly.pdbx_strand_id
1 'polypeptide(L)'
;MSKLDELMVKYQSELKGVSKDAVDGDLLKNVAKSLGPSIYLKDASLVSCTDQTELDRVKNNFLIKKLGMTDGPALDNAIKSVCEEYGSRQRLRVVFYYLLAKKLGKTV
;
A
#
# COMPACT_ATOMS: atom_id res chain seq x y z
N MET A 1 -5.01 -19.06 -14.31
CA MET A 1 -5.19 -17.86 -13.48
C MET A 1 -4.30 -16.74 -13.99
N SER A 2 -4.76 -15.50 -13.88
CA SER A 2 -3.95 -14.35 -14.29
C SER A 2 -2.86 -14.08 -13.27
N LYS A 3 -1.81 -13.33 -13.67
CA LYS A 3 -0.77 -12.90 -12.74
C LYS A 3 -1.36 -12.08 -11.59
N LEU A 4 -2.40 -11.30 -11.87
CA LEU A 4 -3.07 -10.50 -10.84
C LEU A 4 -3.69 -11.40 -9.77
N ASP A 5 -4.35 -12.50 -10.16
CA ASP A 5 -4.94 -13.42 -9.20
C ASP A 5 -3.87 -14.06 -8.31
N GLU A 6 -2.75 -14.45 -8.88
CA GLU A 6 -1.62 -15.00 -8.11
C GLU A 6 -1.07 -13.98 -7.12
N LEU A 7 -0.92 -12.73 -7.55
CA LEU A 7 -0.46 -11.65 -6.68
C LEU A 7 -1.46 -11.34 -5.58
N MET A 8 -2.77 -11.40 -5.88
CA MET A 8 -3.80 -11.17 -4.87
C MET A 8 -3.71 -12.19 -3.74
N VAL A 9 -3.45 -13.46 -4.04
CA VAL A 9 -3.24 -14.48 -3.01
C VAL A 9 -2.03 -14.13 -2.15
N LYS A 10 -0.95 -13.68 -2.76
CA LYS A 10 0.26 -13.25 -2.05
C LYS A 10 -0.02 -12.06 -1.13
N TYR A 11 -0.75 -11.07 -1.63
CA TYR A 11 -1.09 -9.87 -0.85
C TYR A 11 -1.96 -10.20 0.35
N GLN A 12 -2.95 -11.07 0.17
CA GLN A 12 -3.82 -11.51 1.27
C GLN A 12 -3.03 -12.25 2.33
N SER A 13 -2.09 -13.10 1.92
CA SER A 13 -1.22 -13.82 2.85
C SER A 13 -0.35 -12.86 3.67
N GLU A 14 0.22 -11.85 3.01
CA GLU A 14 1.01 -10.82 3.70
C GLU A 14 0.16 -10.04 4.70
N LEU A 15 -1.06 -9.65 4.30
CA LEU A 15 -1.96 -8.89 5.17
C LEU A 15 -2.35 -9.67 6.41
N LYS A 16 -2.53 -10.98 6.31
CA LYS A 16 -2.84 -11.82 7.47
C LYS A 16 -1.73 -11.81 8.50
N GLY A 17 -0.49 -11.62 8.07
CA GLY A 17 0.66 -11.51 8.97
C GLY A 17 0.84 -10.13 9.58
N VAL A 18 0.24 -9.10 9.01
CA VAL A 18 0.41 -7.71 9.44
C VAL A 18 -0.81 -7.20 10.21
N SER A 19 -2.02 -7.50 9.73
CA SER A 19 -3.27 -7.00 10.30
C SER A 19 -4.12 -8.14 10.81
N LYS A 20 -4.74 -7.93 11.96
CA LYS A 20 -5.70 -8.88 12.56
C LYS A 20 -7.09 -8.73 11.98
N ASP A 21 -7.35 -7.64 11.28
CA ASP A 21 -8.66 -7.36 10.69
C ASP A 21 -8.88 -8.19 9.44
N ALA A 22 -10.16 -8.40 9.11
CA ALA A 22 -10.53 -9.09 7.88
C ALA A 22 -10.05 -8.28 6.67
N VAL A 23 -9.54 -8.98 5.67
CA VAL A 23 -9.07 -8.33 4.43
C VAL A 23 -10.26 -7.88 3.59
N ASP A 24 -10.27 -6.58 3.22
CA ASP A 24 -11.22 -6.06 2.24
C ASP A 24 -10.67 -6.36 0.83
N GLY A 25 -11.15 -7.46 0.25
CA GLY A 25 -10.66 -7.91 -1.05
C GLY A 25 -10.94 -6.93 -2.18
N ASP A 26 -12.06 -6.21 -2.12
CA ASP A 26 -12.41 -5.22 -3.15
C ASP A 26 -11.45 -4.03 -3.09
N LEU A 27 -11.18 -3.51 -1.90
CA LEU A 27 -10.22 -2.42 -1.73
C LEU A 27 -8.82 -2.85 -2.18
N LEU A 28 -8.39 -4.03 -1.78
CA LEU A 28 -7.09 -4.57 -2.16
C LEU A 28 -6.95 -4.69 -3.67
N LYS A 29 -7.97 -5.21 -4.34
CA LYS A 29 -7.99 -5.33 -5.79
C LYS A 29 -7.96 -3.96 -6.47
N ASN A 30 -8.72 -3.02 -5.96
CA ASN A 30 -8.76 -1.66 -6.51
C ASN A 30 -7.40 -0.95 -6.37
N VAL A 31 -6.74 -1.13 -5.23
CA VAL A 31 -5.39 -0.60 -5.03
C VAL A 31 -4.42 -1.21 -6.04
N ALA A 32 -4.46 -2.53 -6.21
CA ALA A 32 -3.59 -3.21 -7.18
C ALA A 32 -3.83 -2.70 -8.60
N LYS A 33 -5.09 -2.55 -9.00
CA LYS A 33 -5.43 -2.04 -10.33
C LYS A 33 -4.98 -0.59 -10.52
N SER A 34 -5.07 0.23 -9.48
CA SER A 34 -4.70 1.64 -9.58
C SER A 34 -3.19 1.83 -9.79
N LEU A 35 -2.38 0.89 -9.35
CA LEU A 35 -0.94 0.93 -9.54
C LEU A 35 -0.52 0.49 -10.93
N GLY A 36 -1.39 -0.22 -11.66
CA GLY A 36 -1.11 -0.66 -13.02
C GLY A 36 0.03 -1.67 -13.10
N PRO A 37 0.79 -1.69 -14.22
CA PRO A 37 1.81 -2.72 -14.44
C PRO A 37 3.00 -2.66 -13.48
N SER A 38 3.15 -1.60 -12.69
CA SER A 38 4.26 -1.49 -11.74
C SER A 38 4.26 -2.61 -10.70
N ILE A 39 3.11 -3.22 -10.43
CA ILE A 39 3.02 -4.33 -9.47
C ILE A 39 3.75 -5.58 -9.94
N TYR A 40 4.02 -5.69 -11.23
CA TYR A 40 4.74 -6.83 -11.80
C TYR A 40 6.24 -6.59 -11.90
N LEU A 41 6.70 -5.37 -11.62
CA LEU A 41 8.11 -5.00 -11.68
C LEU A 41 8.73 -5.19 -10.29
N LYS A 42 9.84 -5.92 -10.23
CA LYS A 42 10.47 -6.29 -8.97
C LYS A 42 10.77 -5.08 -8.09
N ASP A 43 11.41 -4.05 -8.66
CA ASP A 43 11.81 -2.87 -7.88
C ASP A 43 10.63 -1.94 -7.59
N ALA A 44 9.73 -1.74 -8.57
CA ALA A 44 8.59 -0.85 -8.42
C ALA A 44 7.47 -1.44 -7.57
N SER A 45 7.50 -2.76 -7.31
CA SER A 45 6.48 -3.43 -6.49
C SER A 45 6.74 -3.33 -4.99
N LEU A 46 7.87 -2.76 -4.59
CA LEU A 46 8.26 -2.64 -3.18
C LEU A 46 8.34 -1.17 -2.74
N VAL A 47 8.10 -0.95 -1.44
CA VAL A 47 8.25 0.37 -0.82
C VAL A 47 9.40 0.32 0.18
N SER A 48 10.31 1.29 0.12
CA SER A 48 11.39 1.41 1.10
C SER A 48 11.01 2.45 2.15
N CYS A 49 10.88 2.01 3.40
CA CYS A 49 10.56 2.91 4.51
C CYS A 49 11.77 3.69 5.01
N THR A 50 12.96 3.37 4.52
CA THR A 50 14.19 4.10 4.87
C THR A 50 14.54 5.15 3.82
N ASP A 51 13.83 5.20 2.71
CA ASP A 51 14.05 6.16 1.62
C ASP A 51 12.99 7.24 1.67
N GLN A 52 13.36 8.44 2.13
CA GLN A 52 12.43 9.56 2.25
C GLN A 52 11.84 9.96 0.90
N THR A 53 12.62 9.85 -0.19
CA THR A 53 12.12 10.16 -1.53
C THR A 53 10.98 9.22 -1.91
N GLU A 54 11.11 7.93 -1.60
CA GLU A 54 10.05 6.94 -1.84
C GLU A 54 8.80 7.26 -1.03
N LEU A 55 8.97 7.60 0.24
CA LEU A 55 7.83 7.95 1.10
C LEU A 55 7.13 9.22 0.63
N ASP A 56 7.90 10.20 0.15
CA ASP A 56 7.33 11.42 -0.42
C ASP A 56 6.51 11.12 -1.69
N ARG A 57 6.97 10.18 -2.51
CA ARG A 57 6.22 9.73 -3.69
C ARG A 57 4.92 9.06 -3.30
N VAL A 58 4.94 8.21 -2.27
CA VAL A 58 3.73 7.57 -1.76
C VAL A 58 2.71 8.63 -1.33
N LYS A 59 3.16 9.62 -0.57
CA LYS A 59 2.31 10.71 -0.11
C LYS A 59 1.72 11.48 -1.28
N ASN A 60 2.56 11.95 -2.19
CA ASN A 60 2.12 12.82 -3.28
C ASN A 60 1.30 12.09 -4.34
N ASN A 61 1.70 10.89 -4.72
CA ASN A 61 1.07 10.18 -5.84
C ASN A 61 -0.15 9.36 -5.42
N PHE A 62 -0.15 8.85 -4.19
CA PHE A 62 -1.26 8.02 -3.72
C PHE A 62 -2.20 8.79 -2.81
N LEU A 63 -1.70 9.32 -1.69
CA LEU A 63 -2.56 9.95 -0.69
C LEU A 63 -3.18 11.25 -1.19
N ILE A 64 -2.40 12.08 -1.85
CA ILE A 64 -2.90 13.38 -2.34
C ILE A 64 -3.61 13.24 -3.68
N LYS A 65 -2.97 12.65 -4.68
CA LYS A 65 -3.55 12.56 -6.03
C LYS A 65 -4.67 11.53 -6.14
N LYS A 66 -4.45 10.33 -5.61
CA LYS A 66 -5.45 9.25 -5.74
C LYS A 66 -6.57 9.34 -4.73
N LEU A 67 -6.23 9.55 -3.46
CA LEU A 67 -7.22 9.60 -2.39
C LEU A 67 -7.78 11.00 -2.16
N GLY A 68 -7.22 12.01 -2.81
CA GLY A 68 -7.71 13.38 -2.71
C GLY A 68 -7.51 14.03 -1.35
N MET A 69 -6.51 13.58 -0.60
CA MET A 69 -6.24 14.11 0.73
C MET A 69 -5.40 15.38 0.66
N THR A 70 -5.51 16.21 1.67
CA THR A 70 -4.71 17.43 1.80
C THR A 70 -3.38 17.09 2.48
N ASP A 71 -2.28 17.66 1.96
CA ASP A 71 -0.97 17.49 2.58
C ASP A 71 -0.97 17.99 4.02
N GLY A 72 -0.28 17.27 4.89
CA GLY A 72 -0.18 17.65 6.30
C GLY A 72 0.45 16.54 7.14
N PRO A 73 0.69 16.83 8.45
CA PRO A 73 1.36 15.87 9.33
C PRO A 73 0.59 14.55 9.48
N ALA A 74 -0.74 14.56 9.29
CA ALA A 74 -1.54 13.34 9.38
C ALA A 74 -1.11 12.30 8.35
N LEU A 75 -0.75 12.73 7.14
CA LEU A 75 -0.30 11.82 6.08
C LEU A 75 1.07 11.23 6.43
N ASP A 76 1.98 12.05 6.89
CA ASP A 76 3.32 11.59 7.28
C ASP A 76 3.23 10.61 8.45
N ASN A 77 2.38 10.88 9.42
CA ASN A 77 2.17 9.99 10.56
C ASN A 77 1.55 8.66 10.14
N ALA A 78 0.60 8.68 9.22
CA ALA A 78 -0.01 7.47 8.69
C ALA A 78 1.03 6.60 7.97
N ILE A 79 1.87 7.19 7.14
CA ILE A 79 2.94 6.49 6.43
C ILE A 79 3.91 5.85 7.43
N LYS A 80 4.35 6.62 8.41
CA LYS A 80 5.26 6.12 9.44
C LYS A 80 4.65 4.97 10.22
N SER A 81 3.37 5.09 10.58
CA SER A 81 2.65 4.07 11.31
C SER A 81 2.57 2.76 10.52
N VAL A 82 2.28 2.84 9.21
CA VAL A 82 2.24 1.65 8.36
C VAL A 82 3.64 1.04 8.21
N CYS A 83 4.67 1.86 8.11
CA CYS A 83 6.05 1.35 8.09
C CYS A 83 6.38 0.54 9.34
N GLU A 84 5.90 0.97 10.49
CA GLU A 84 6.11 0.26 11.76
C GLU A 84 5.27 -1.01 11.84
N GLU A 85 4.01 -0.94 11.43
CA GLU A 85 3.11 -2.09 11.44
C GLU A 85 3.56 -3.17 10.47
N TYR A 86 3.98 -2.76 9.28
CA TYR A 86 4.46 -3.67 8.25
C TYR A 86 5.97 -3.78 8.36
N GLY A 87 6.42 -4.55 9.36
CA GLY A 87 7.83 -4.62 9.74
C GLY A 87 8.70 -5.53 8.88
N SER A 88 8.27 -5.94 7.71
CA SER A 88 9.04 -6.78 6.81
C SER A 88 10.12 -5.98 6.09
N ARG A 89 11.20 -6.65 5.70
CA ARG A 89 12.25 -6.04 4.88
C ARG A 89 11.75 -5.68 3.48
N GLN A 90 10.84 -6.50 2.96
CA GLN A 90 10.24 -6.28 1.65
C GLN A 90 8.78 -5.92 1.86
N ARG A 91 8.49 -4.63 1.74
CA ARG A 91 7.14 -4.12 1.90
C ARG A 91 6.50 -3.99 0.51
N LEU A 92 5.56 -4.88 0.23
CA LEU A 92 4.86 -4.86 -1.06
C LEU A 92 4.04 -3.57 -1.18
N ARG A 93 4.20 -2.88 -2.30
CA ARG A 93 3.55 -1.57 -2.53
C ARG A 93 2.03 -1.67 -2.41
N VAL A 94 1.42 -2.70 -2.97
CA VAL A 94 -0.03 -2.90 -2.90
C VAL A 94 -0.50 -3.06 -1.47
N VAL A 95 0.19 -3.88 -0.69
CA VAL A 95 -0.13 -4.10 0.74
C VAL A 95 0.06 -2.80 1.52
N PHE A 96 1.14 -2.09 1.28
CA PHE A 96 1.44 -0.82 1.93
C PHE A 96 0.35 0.21 1.67
N TYR A 97 -0.05 0.37 0.42
CA TYR A 97 -1.09 1.31 0.03
C TYR A 97 -2.46 0.92 0.57
N TYR A 98 -2.77 -0.39 0.58
CA TYR A 98 -3.99 -0.90 1.20
C TYR A 98 -4.06 -0.53 2.68
N LEU A 99 -2.97 -0.74 3.41
CA LEU A 99 -2.93 -0.41 4.84
C LEU A 99 -3.11 1.09 5.08
N LEU A 100 -2.52 1.92 4.22
CA LEU A 100 -2.71 3.37 4.28
C LEU A 100 -4.16 3.76 4.06
N ALA A 101 -4.80 3.22 3.03
CA ALA A 101 -6.19 3.51 2.71
C ALA A 101 -7.12 3.11 3.86
N LYS A 102 -6.91 1.93 4.43
CA LYS A 102 -7.70 1.45 5.59
C LYS A 102 -7.50 2.35 6.80
N LYS A 103 -6.26 2.71 7.10
CA LYS A 103 -5.94 3.57 8.25
C LYS A 103 -6.59 4.95 8.13
N LEU A 104 -6.64 5.49 6.92
CA LEU A 104 -7.20 6.82 6.67
C LEU A 104 -8.70 6.79 6.35
N GLY A 105 -9.30 5.60 6.30
CA GLY A 105 -10.73 5.45 6.02
C GLY A 105 -11.11 5.83 4.60
N LYS A 106 -10.21 5.67 3.64
CA LYS A 106 -10.43 6.03 2.23
C LYS A 106 -10.55 4.79 1.36
N THR A 107 -11.22 4.95 0.23
CA THR A 107 -11.33 3.91 -0.79
C THR A 107 -10.75 4.39 -2.11
N VAL A 108 -10.33 3.44 -2.94
CA VAL A 108 -9.78 3.72 -4.27
C VAL A 108 -10.78 3.37 -5.33
#